data_99ba65b19d3d97c83de797c8f5fdc0bf
#
_entry.id   99ba65b19d3d97c83de797c8f5fdc0bf
#
_cell.length_a   1.000
_cell.length_b   1.000
_cell.length_c   1.000
_cell.angle_alpha   90.00
_cell.angle_beta   90.00
_cell.angle_gamma   90.00
#
_symmetry.space_group_name_H-M   'P 1'
#
loop_
_entity.id
_entity.type
_entity.pdbx_description
1 polymer ?
#
loop_
_entity_poly.entity_id
_entity_poly.type
_entity_poly.pdbx_seq_one_letter_code
_entity_poly.pdbx_strand_id
1 'polypeptide(L)'
;MTGNPSRCPAGSAGRLGIMRSMPIKLENVGIAVRDIEATIAFFTDLGLEVIGRDTISGDWADTAVGLDGNHAKIAVLKTPDGHGQIELFEYLHPDAIETEPTLPNEIGMHRIAFSVDNIETALELAAKHGCYTLRGVATYQDVYKLTYLRGPSGILVMLAQDLTKG
;
A
#
# COMPACT_ATOMS: atom_id res chain seq x y z
N MET A 1 -0.01 42.11 5.40
CA MET A 1 1.41 41.75 5.64
C MET A 1 1.60 40.33 5.13
N THR A 2 2.15 40.20 3.93
CA THR A 2 2.28 38.96 3.17
C THR A 2 3.67 38.39 3.43
N GLY A 3 3.77 37.29 4.19
CA GLY A 3 5.02 36.56 4.41
C GLY A 3 5.28 35.60 3.23
N ASN A 4 6.35 35.85 2.52
CA ASN A 4 6.88 35.06 1.43
C ASN A 4 7.57 33.80 1.99
N PRO A 5 7.28 32.57 1.55
CA PRO A 5 8.04 31.39 1.98
C PRO A 5 9.42 31.39 1.34
N SER A 6 10.41 31.24 2.20
CA SER A 6 11.86 31.26 1.95
C SER A 6 12.29 30.31 0.83
N ARG A 7 12.98 30.87 -0.17
CA ARG A 7 13.79 30.14 -1.16
C ARG A 7 14.93 29.40 -0.46
N CYS A 8 15.11 28.15 -0.74
CA CYS A 8 16.36 27.45 -0.44
C CYS A 8 17.53 28.11 -1.20
N PRO A 9 18.69 28.34 -0.58
CA PRO A 9 19.86 28.87 -1.28
C PRO A 9 20.41 27.84 -2.28
N ALA A 10 20.72 28.30 -3.48
CA ALA A 10 21.43 27.51 -4.49
C ALA A 10 22.83 27.14 -3.97
N GLY A 11 23.05 25.89 -3.63
CA GLY A 11 24.36 25.37 -3.26
C GLY A 11 25.31 25.34 -4.44
N SER A 12 26.52 25.79 -4.23
CA SER A 12 27.66 25.83 -5.14
C SER A 12 27.92 24.42 -5.76
N ALA A 13 28.16 24.40 -7.08
CA ALA A 13 28.63 23.24 -7.82
C ALA A 13 30.04 22.80 -7.34
N GLY A 14 30.08 21.86 -6.40
CA GLY A 14 31.28 21.19 -5.96
C GLY A 14 31.36 19.81 -6.60
N ARG A 15 32.45 19.54 -7.29
CA ARG A 15 33.00 18.30 -7.87
C ARG A 15 32.05 17.09 -7.82
N LEU A 16 31.67 16.62 -9.01
CA LEU A 16 31.09 15.28 -9.23
C LEU A 16 32.10 14.20 -8.80
N GLY A 17 32.10 13.84 -7.52
CA GLY A 17 32.58 12.52 -7.12
C GLY A 17 31.60 11.52 -7.71
N ILE A 18 32.12 10.44 -8.32
CA ILE A 18 31.31 9.31 -8.76
C ILE A 18 30.57 8.80 -7.52
N MET A 19 29.31 9.25 -7.32
CA MET A 19 28.43 8.64 -6.34
C MET A 19 28.19 7.21 -6.81
N ARG A 20 28.83 6.25 -6.14
CA ARG A 20 28.43 4.85 -6.27
C ARG A 20 26.94 4.82 -5.93
N SER A 21 26.10 4.53 -6.92
CA SER A 21 24.70 4.30 -6.70
C SER A 21 24.57 3.16 -5.68
N MET A 22 24.06 3.45 -4.50
CA MET A 22 23.70 2.39 -3.56
C MET A 22 22.55 1.60 -4.19
N PRO A 23 22.69 0.28 -4.34
CA PRO A 23 21.58 -0.54 -4.86
C PRO A 23 20.42 -0.48 -3.85
N ILE A 24 19.37 0.23 -4.20
CA ILE A 24 18.14 0.29 -3.42
C ILE A 24 17.09 -0.60 -4.09
N LYS A 25 16.35 -1.37 -3.30
CA LYS A 25 15.21 -2.18 -3.73
C LYS A 25 14.01 -1.81 -2.89
N LEU A 26 12.83 -1.80 -3.50
CA LEU A 26 11.59 -1.72 -2.73
C LEU A 26 11.39 -3.06 -2.02
N GLU A 27 11.37 -3.05 -0.69
CA GLU A 27 11.18 -4.26 0.11
C GLU A 27 9.70 -4.60 0.21
N ASN A 28 8.92 -3.69 0.75
CA ASN A 28 7.48 -3.84 0.88
C ASN A 28 6.77 -2.48 0.99
N VAL A 29 5.44 -2.52 1.04
CA VAL A 29 4.58 -1.40 1.44
C VAL A 29 3.89 -1.80 2.74
N GLY A 30 4.16 -1.07 3.83
CA GLY A 30 3.51 -1.29 5.13
C GLY A 30 2.13 -0.64 5.19
N ILE A 31 1.15 -1.36 5.71
CA ILE A 31 -0.25 -0.91 5.82
C ILE A 31 -0.77 -1.27 7.21
N ALA A 32 -1.15 -0.27 7.99
CA ALA A 32 -1.86 -0.49 9.25
C ALA A 32 -3.35 -0.77 8.99
N VAL A 33 -3.89 -1.81 9.64
CA VAL A 33 -5.25 -2.30 9.43
C VAL A 33 -5.96 -2.54 10.76
N ARG A 34 -7.31 -2.51 10.74
CA ARG A 34 -8.14 -2.78 11.92
C ARG A 34 -8.23 -4.26 12.26
N ASP A 35 -8.28 -5.08 11.23
CA ASP A 35 -8.45 -6.53 11.32
C ASP A 35 -7.51 -7.17 10.29
N ILE A 36 -6.44 -7.77 10.81
CA ILE A 36 -5.41 -8.36 9.96
C ILE A 36 -5.92 -9.61 9.25
N GLU A 37 -6.78 -10.40 9.88
CA GLU A 37 -7.31 -11.65 9.29
C GLU A 37 -8.28 -11.35 8.15
N ALA A 38 -9.18 -10.39 8.32
CA ALA A 38 -10.07 -9.95 7.26
C ALA A 38 -9.30 -9.34 6.08
N THR A 39 -8.22 -8.61 6.37
CA THR A 39 -7.39 -8.01 5.32
C THR A 39 -6.54 -9.05 4.59
N ILE A 40 -5.99 -10.04 5.29
CA ILE A 40 -5.32 -11.20 4.68
C ILE A 40 -6.27 -11.94 3.75
N ALA A 41 -7.49 -12.26 4.22
CA ALA A 41 -8.48 -12.96 3.41
C ALA A 41 -8.80 -12.20 2.10
N PHE A 42 -8.96 -10.89 2.17
CA PHE A 42 -9.17 -10.05 0.99
C PHE A 42 -8.01 -10.14 -0.02
N PHE A 43 -6.77 -9.96 0.43
CA PHE A 43 -5.62 -10.00 -0.48
C PHE A 43 -5.30 -11.41 -0.99
N THR A 44 -5.55 -12.45 -0.21
CA THR A 44 -5.36 -13.84 -0.65
C THR A 44 -6.42 -14.24 -1.68
N ASP A 45 -7.66 -13.80 -1.54
CA ASP A 45 -8.69 -14.00 -2.57
C ASP A 45 -8.36 -13.26 -3.89
N LEU A 46 -7.64 -12.13 -3.81
CA LEU A 46 -7.11 -11.46 -5.00
C LEU A 46 -5.86 -12.12 -5.59
N GLY A 47 -5.30 -13.14 -4.92
CA GLY A 47 -4.19 -13.94 -5.42
C GLY A 47 -2.84 -13.71 -4.75
N LEU A 48 -2.74 -12.89 -3.69
CA LEU A 48 -1.50 -12.75 -2.93
C LEU A 48 -1.31 -13.98 -2.01
N GLU A 49 -0.06 -14.31 -1.73
CA GLU A 49 0.32 -15.42 -0.87
C GLU A 49 0.90 -14.90 0.46
N VAL A 50 0.45 -15.44 1.58
CA VAL A 50 1.04 -15.15 2.89
C VAL A 50 2.39 -15.86 2.99
N ILE A 51 3.46 -15.12 3.16
CA ILE A 51 4.83 -15.65 3.27
C ILE A 51 5.41 -15.58 4.69
N GLY A 52 4.76 -14.84 5.59
CA GLY A 52 5.17 -14.75 6.99
C GLY A 52 4.11 -14.11 7.86
N ARG A 53 4.09 -14.50 9.13
CA ARG A 53 3.28 -13.90 10.19
C ARG A 53 4.07 -13.88 11.48
N ASP A 54 3.91 -12.83 12.27
CA ASP A 54 4.53 -12.73 13.60
C ASP A 54 3.75 -11.76 14.48
N THR A 55 4.16 -11.66 15.72
CA THR A 55 3.76 -10.61 16.66
C THR A 55 5.03 -9.95 17.17
N ILE A 56 5.18 -8.67 16.90
CA ILE A 56 6.38 -7.90 17.23
C ILE A 56 6.17 -7.07 18.49
N SER A 57 7.19 -6.99 19.33
CA SER A 57 7.23 -6.15 20.55
C SER A 57 8.65 -6.00 21.06
N GLY A 58 8.84 -5.14 22.08
CA GLY A 58 10.10 -4.92 22.79
C GLY A 58 10.92 -3.76 22.24
N ASP A 59 12.00 -3.45 22.92
CA ASP A 59 12.82 -2.24 22.70
C ASP A 59 13.31 -2.06 21.24
N TRP A 60 13.61 -3.15 20.57
CA TRP A 60 14.01 -3.11 19.16
C TRP A 60 12.86 -2.64 18.25
N ALA A 61 11.64 -3.09 18.53
CA ALA A 61 10.46 -2.72 17.77
C ALA A 61 10.07 -1.26 18.04
N ASP A 62 10.15 -0.84 19.31
CA ASP A 62 9.94 0.55 19.73
C ASP A 62 10.92 1.48 19.02
N THR A 63 12.19 1.11 18.98
CA THR A 63 13.24 1.87 18.33
C THR A 63 13.04 1.94 16.81
N ALA A 64 12.68 0.82 16.19
CA ALA A 64 12.51 0.75 14.73
C ALA A 64 11.28 1.52 14.25
N VAL A 65 10.17 1.44 14.96
CA VAL A 65 8.89 2.06 14.58
C VAL A 65 8.77 3.50 15.14
N GLY A 66 9.48 3.81 16.23
CA GLY A 66 9.41 5.12 16.89
C GLY A 66 8.14 5.28 17.76
N LEU A 67 7.66 4.19 18.34
CA LEU A 67 6.50 4.16 19.25
C LEU A 67 6.87 3.41 20.53
N ASP A 68 6.61 4.03 21.67
CA ASP A 68 6.87 3.39 22.98
C ASP A 68 5.89 2.25 23.24
N GLY A 69 6.43 1.11 23.65
CA GLY A 69 5.65 -0.08 24.00
C GLY A 69 4.96 -0.71 22.78
N ASN A 70 5.55 -0.60 21.60
CA ASN A 70 4.98 -1.14 20.37
C ASN A 70 4.72 -2.65 20.48
N HIS A 71 3.48 -3.03 20.20
CA HIS A 71 3.04 -4.42 20.16
C HIS A 71 2.05 -4.55 19.00
N ALA A 72 2.40 -5.29 17.97
CA ALA A 72 1.59 -5.41 16.77
C ALA A 72 1.68 -6.84 16.19
N LYS A 73 0.56 -7.32 15.66
CA LYS A 73 0.57 -8.47 14.75
C LYS A 73 1.02 -7.99 13.38
N ILE A 74 1.82 -8.80 12.71
CA ILE A 74 2.26 -8.54 11.34
C ILE A 74 1.98 -9.73 10.43
N ALA A 75 1.76 -9.44 9.15
CA ALA A 75 1.70 -10.44 8.11
C ALA A 75 2.33 -9.89 6.83
N VAL A 76 3.19 -10.68 6.21
CA VAL A 76 3.80 -10.34 4.92
C VAL A 76 3.13 -11.16 3.83
N LEU A 77 2.64 -10.47 2.81
CA LEU A 77 2.03 -11.07 1.63
C LEU A 77 2.80 -10.69 0.38
N LYS A 78 2.84 -11.61 -0.58
CA LYS A 78 3.62 -11.48 -1.80
C LYS A 78 2.76 -11.78 -3.02
N THR A 79 2.99 -11.06 -4.12
CA THR A 79 2.39 -11.39 -5.41
C THR A 79 2.98 -12.69 -5.98
N PRO A 80 2.21 -13.52 -6.73
CA PRO A 80 2.69 -14.80 -7.27
C PRO A 80 3.93 -14.68 -8.16
N ASP A 81 4.10 -13.55 -8.86
CA ASP A 81 5.28 -13.27 -9.67
C ASP A 81 6.54 -12.93 -8.83
N GLY A 82 6.35 -12.76 -7.52
CA GLY A 82 7.43 -12.48 -6.57
C GLY A 82 7.96 -11.05 -6.56
N HIS A 83 7.37 -10.13 -7.30
CA HIS A 83 7.86 -8.76 -7.44
C HIS A 83 7.21 -7.76 -6.48
N GLY A 84 5.98 -8.00 -6.05
CA GLY A 84 5.24 -7.14 -5.12
C GLY A 84 5.14 -7.75 -3.73
N GLN A 85 5.35 -6.93 -2.70
CA GLN A 85 5.22 -7.32 -1.30
C GLN A 85 4.48 -6.24 -0.50
N ILE A 86 3.57 -6.66 0.36
CA ILE A 86 2.92 -5.81 1.35
C ILE A 86 3.13 -6.39 2.74
N GLU A 87 3.19 -5.54 3.74
CA GLU A 87 3.27 -5.92 5.14
C GLU A 87 2.09 -5.28 5.88
N LEU A 88 1.25 -6.11 6.47
CA LEU A 88 0.09 -5.69 7.24
C LEU A 88 0.45 -5.60 8.71
N PHE A 89 -0.08 -4.57 9.39
CA PHE A 89 0.09 -4.33 10.83
C PHE A 89 -1.28 -4.17 11.49
N GLU A 90 -1.56 -4.96 12.53
CA GLU A 90 -2.66 -4.72 13.46
C GLU A 90 -2.05 -4.33 14.80
N TYR A 91 -2.13 -3.05 15.17
CA TYR A 91 -1.58 -2.55 16.42
C TYR A 91 -2.43 -3.02 17.59
N LEU A 92 -1.77 -3.65 18.57
CA LEU A 92 -2.33 -4.05 19.85
C LEU A 92 -2.00 -3.03 20.93
N HIS A 93 -0.84 -2.36 20.80
CA HIS A 93 -0.40 -1.23 21.62
C HIS A 93 0.68 -0.43 20.86
N PRO A 94 0.68 0.93 20.93
CA PRO A 94 -0.45 1.76 21.35
C PRO A 94 -1.68 1.53 20.49
N ASP A 95 -2.85 1.99 20.94
CA ASP A 95 -4.08 1.86 20.17
C ASP A 95 -3.94 2.46 18.78
N ALA A 96 -4.45 1.76 17.78
CA ALA A 96 -4.49 2.28 16.42
C ALA A 96 -5.32 3.57 16.34
N ILE A 97 -4.80 4.57 15.64
CA ILE A 97 -5.49 5.84 15.43
C ILE A 97 -6.41 5.72 14.23
N GLU A 98 -7.72 5.82 14.47
CA GLU A 98 -8.69 5.88 13.37
C GLU A 98 -8.63 7.23 12.66
N THR A 99 -8.59 7.17 11.34
CA THR A 99 -8.65 8.34 10.47
C THR A 99 -9.78 8.19 9.46
N GLU A 100 -10.24 9.30 8.89
CA GLU A 100 -11.15 9.24 7.76
C GLU A 100 -10.48 8.51 6.57
N PRO A 101 -11.25 7.73 5.79
CA PRO A 101 -10.71 7.05 4.62
C PRO A 101 -10.11 8.05 3.62
N THR A 102 -8.85 7.88 3.29
CA THR A 102 -8.09 8.74 2.37
C THR A 102 -8.81 8.94 1.04
N LEU A 103 -8.95 10.20 0.62
CA LEU A 103 -9.45 10.53 -0.71
C LEU A 103 -8.32 10.42 -1.76
N PRO A 104 -8.65 10.11 -3.03
CA PRO A 104 -7.64 9.94 -4.08
C PRO A 104 -6.76 11.18 -4.35
N ASN A 105 -7.15 12.35 -3.91
CA ASN A 105 -6.43 13.63 -4.09
C ASN A 105 -5.77 14.16 -2.81
N GLU A 106 -5.75 13.39 -1.75
CA GLU A 106 -5.01 13.77 -0.54
C GLU A 106 -3.50 13.54 -0.72
N ILE A 107 -2.70 14.46 -0.18
CA ILE A 107 -1.24 14.36 -0.23
C ILE A 107 -0.77 13.26 0.72
N GLY A 108 0.04 12.32 0.21
CA GLY A 108 0.57 11.21 0.98
C GLY A 108 0.54 9.89 0.21
N MET A 109 0.45 8.78 0.95
CA MET A 109 0.25 7.46 0.33
C MET A 109 -1.10 7.43 -0.35
N HIS A 110 -1.08 7.30 -1.67
CA HIS A 110 -2.29 7.37 -2.47
C HIS A 110 -3.01 6.01 -2.53
N ARG A 111 -2.38 5.01 -3.10
CA ARG A 111 -2.96 3.69 -3.33
C ARG A 111 -1.92 2.60 -3.49
N ILE A 112 -2.36 1.36 -3.40
CA ILE A 112 -1.63 0.20 -3.93
C ILE A 112 -2.32 -0.28 -5.21
N ALA A 113 -1.55 -0.65 -6.22
CA ALA A 113 -2.07 -1.05 -7.52
C ALA A 113 -1.64 -2.46 -7.88
N PHE A 114 -2.57 -3.25 -8.41
CA PHE A 114 -2.32 -4.61 -8.90
C PHE A 114 -2.76 -4.73 -10.37
N SER A 115 -1.96 -5.44 -11.15
CA SER A 115 -2.38 -5.94 -12.45
C SER A 115 -3.17 -7.23 -12.24
N VAL A 116 -4.29 -7.35 -12.95
CA VAL A 116 -5.16 -8.54 -12.89
C VAL A 116 -5.48 -9.02 -14.29
N ASP A 117 -5.67 -10.32 -14.47
CA ASP A 117 -6.01 -10.90 -15.76
C ASP A 117 -7.47 -10.62 -16.15
N ASN A 118 -8.35 -10.52 -15.15
CA ASN A 118 -9.77 -10.21 -15.35
C ASN A 118 -10.30 -9.33 -14.23
N ILE A 119 -10.65 -8.09 -14.56
CA ILE A 119 -11.07 -7.09 -13.58
C ILE A 119 -12.46 -7.39 -13.01
N GLU A 120 -13.36 -7.99 -13.79
CA GLU A 120 -14.69 -8.35 -13.35
C GLU A 120 -14.62 -9.45 -12.27
N THR A 121 -13.82 -10.50 -12.51
CA THR A 121 -13.59 -11.57 -11.52
C THR A 121 -12.95 -11.03 -10.25
N ALA A 122 -11.96 -10.14 -10.37
CA ALA A 122 -11.32 -9.52 -9.20
C ALA A 122 -12.31 -8.67 -8.39
N LEU A 123 -13.24 -7.98 -9.05
CA LEU A 123 -14.29 -7.20 -8.36
C LEU A 123 -15.34 -8.10 -7.70
N GLU A 124 -15.69 -9.25 -8.29
CA GLU A 124 -16.57 -10.24 -7.65
C GLU A 124 -15.93 -10.80 -6.37
N LEU A 125 -14.63 -11.07 -6.39
CA LEU A 125 -13.89 -11.50 -5.19
C LEU A 125 -13.86 -10.38 -4.14
N ALA A 126 -13.54 -9.15 -4.54
CA ALA A 126 -13.54 -8.01 -3.63
C ALA A 126 -14.91 -7.75 -2.97
N ALA A 127 -15.99 -7.94 -3.72
CA ALA A 127 -17.36 -7.76 -3.21
C ALA A 127 -17.71 -8.73 -2.08
N LYS A 128 -17.14 -9.94 -2.04
CA LYS A 128 -17.32 -10.90 -0.93
C LYS A 128 -16.80 -10.36 0.41
N HIS A 129 -15.84 -9.44 0.35
CA HIS A 129 -15.26 -8.74 1.51
C HIS A 129 -15.91 -7.38 1.79
N GLY A 130 -17.04 -7.07 1.15
CA GLY A 130 -17.70 -5.77 1.30
C GLY A 130 -16.95 -4.61 0.62
N CYS A 131 -16.01 -4.93 -0.26
CA CYS A 131 -15.23 -3.93 -1.00
C CYS A 131 -15.91 -3.59 -2.32
N TYR A 132 -15.93 -2.31 -2.67
CA TYR A 132 -16.64 -1.80 -3.84
C TYR A 132 -15.85 -0.70 -4.55
N THR A 133 -16.13 -0.52 -5.82
CA THR A 133 -15.50 0.53 -6.63
C THR A 133 -15.93 1.91 -6.14
N LEU A 134 -15.03 2.89 -6.23
CA LEU A 134 -15.39 4.28 -5.91
C LEU A 134 -16.41 4.84 -6.91
N ARG A 135 -16.32 4.44 -8.17
CA ARG A 135 -17.21 4.96 -9.23
C ARG A 135 -17.58 3.96 -10.32
N GLY A 136 -16.79 2.90 -10.50
CA GLY A 136 -16.96 1.91 -11.56
C GLY A 136 -15.66 1.62 -12.30
N VAL A 137 -15.77 0.87 -13.41
CA VAL A 137 -14.64 0.49 -14.25
C VAL A 137 -14.57 1.44 -15.45
N ALA A 138 -13.40 2.00 -15.69
CA ALA A 138 -13.12 2.82 -16.87
C ALA A 138 -12.30 2.01 -17.89
N THR A 139 -12.60 2.21 -19.18
CA THR A 139 -11.78 1.68 -20.27
C THR A 139 -10.97 2.82 -20.86
N TYR A 140 -9.67 2.64 -20.95
CA TYR A 140 -8.75 3.61 -21.53
C TYR A 140 -8.25 3.11 -22.88
N GLN A 141 -8.61 3.83 -23.94
CA GLN A 141 -8.19 3.59 -25.35
C GLN A 141 -8.33 2.13 -25.81
N ASP A 142 -9.28 1.39 -25.28
CA ASP A 142 -9.46 -0.06 -25.51
C ASP A 142 -8.22 -0.92 -25.21
N VAL A 143 -7.25 -0.36 -24.46
CA VAL A 143 -6.00 -1.02 -24.05
C VAL A 143 -6.05 -1.47 -22.59
N TYR A 144 -6.65 -0.67 -21.72
CA TYR A 144 -6.74 -0.99 -20.29
C TYR A 144 -8.15 -0.81 -19.76
N LYS A 145 -8.56 -1.72 -18.85
CA LYS A 145 -9.61 -1.47 -17.88
C LYS A 145 -8.99 -1.11 -16.54
N LEU A 146 -9.52 -0.09 -15.90
CA LEU A 146 -9.00 0.48 -14.66
C LEU A 146 -10.13 0.76 -13.68
N THR A 147 -9.92 0.50 -12.41
CA THR A 147 -10.83 0.90 -11.34
C THR A 147 -10.10 1.17 -10.05
N TYR A 148 -10.65 2.06 -9.22
CA TYR A 148 -10.28 2.20 -7.81
C TYR A 148 -11.40 1.61 -6.97
N LEU A 149 -11.03 0.85 -5.97
CA LEU A 149 -11.95 0.30 -4.98
C LEU A 149 -11.51 0.65 -3.56
N ARG A 150 -12.47 0.68 -2.65
CA ARG A 150 -12.23 0.81 -1.22
C ARG A 150 -12.11 -0.59 -0.64
N GLY A 151 -10.89 -0.95 -0.25
CA GLY A 151 -10.56 -2.21 0.40
C GLY A 151 -10.78 -2.19 1.91
N PRO A 152 -10.39 -3.27 2.61
CA PRO A 152 -10.44 -3.36 4.07
C PRO A 152 -9.70 -2.20 4.72
N SER A 153 -10.17 -1.76 5.89
CA SER A 153 -9.62 -0.62 6.64
C SER A 153 -9.55 0.70 5.85
N GLY A 154 -10.30 0.82 4.75
CA GLY A 154 -10.33 2.03 3.94
C GLY A 154 -9.17 2.15 2.93
N ILE A 155 -8.37 1.12 2.73
CA ILE A 155 -7.26 1.11 1.77
C ILE A 155 -7.77 1.41 0.36
N LEU A 156 -7.11 2.33 -0.36
CA LEU A 156 -7.34 2.51 -1.78
C LEU A 156 -6.56 1.46 -2.57
N VAL A 157 -7.28 0.63 -3.29
CA VAL A 157 -6.73 -0.36 -4.20
C VAL A 157 -7.11 -0.01 -5.64
N MET A 158 -6.13 0.00 -6.54
CA MET A 158 -6.37 0.09 -7.98
C MET A 158 -6.19 -1.28 -8.60
N LEU A 159 -7.14 -1.66 -9.44
CA LEU A 159 -7.02 -2.82 -10.31
C LEU A 159 -6.86 -2.36 -11.75
N ALA A 160 -5.94 -2.98 -12.46
CA ALA A 160 -5.64 -2.71 -13.86
C ALA A 160 -5.60 -4.02 -14.65
N GLN A 161 -6.39 -4.10 -15.71
CA GLN A 161 -6.36 -5.19 -16.68
C GLN A 161 -5.82 -4.68 -18.01
N ASP A 162 -4.78 -5.33 -18.52
CA ASP A 162 -4.23 -5.08 -19.85
C ASP A 162 -5.03 -5.91 -20.88
N LEU A 163 -5.78 -5.23 -21.74
CA LEU A 163 -6.63 -5.87 -22.77
C LEU A 163 -5.84 -6.35 -23.99
N THR A 164 -4.55 -6.00 -24.08
CA THR A 164 -3.69 -6.44 -25.21
C THR A 164 -3.05 -7.80 -24.95
N LYS A 165 -3.13 -8.28 -23.69
CA LYS A 165 -2.64 -9.58 -23.27
C LYS A 165 -3.83 -10.53 -23.13
N GLY A 166 -4.41 -10.92 -24.23
CA GLY A 166 -5.51 -11.88 -24.32
C GLY A 166 -5.03 -13.24 -24.82
#